data_638189999095f09caf97d6de1f6d72d1
#
_entry.id   638189999095f09caf97d6de1f6d72d1
#
_cell.length_a   1.000
_cell.length_b   1.000
_cell.length_c   1.000
_cell.angle_alpha   90.00
_cell.angle_beta   90.00
_cell.angle_gamma   90.00
#
_symmetry.space_group_name_H-M   'P 1'
#
loop_
_entity.id
_entity.type
_entity.pdbx_description
1 polymer ?
#
loop_
_entity_poly.entity_id
_entity_poly.type
_entity_poly.pdbx_seq_one_letter_code
_entity_poly.pdbx_strand_id
1 'polypeptide(L)'
;MSAITADEQRILDEIDRGFDEEIAFLQGLVRCPSVRGAEHTVQDYVFEALSKRGYNMDRWRVTEDDIKDHPGFSPIAVSYENCWVVVGTHRPATTKGRSLIMNAHIDVVPPGPTDMWTYPPYSAVIKDGWMYGRGASDMKAGLACNIYALDAIKRAGFEPAATIHIQSVPEEESTGNGTLATSVRGYRADAAICPEPTHGRVTHANVGVVWFSVRVYGRPAHAREMQAGVNAIDAAYQVVGALRELEAELNVEAGQHPLFKDLVHPINLNIGQIEGGDWNSTVPASCTVHCRLSMLPGTPASDLKRRIEQTISNFSRRTPGAGNTPPE
;
A
#
# COMPACT_ATOMS: atom_id res chain seq x y z
N MET A 1 20.38 4.04 -26.38
CA MET A 1 21.00 4.01 -25.05
C MET A 1 22.46 4.39 -25.22
N SER A 2 23.00 5.30 -24.41
CA SER A 2 24.45 5.58 -24.37
C SER A 2 25.18 4.32 -23.90
N ALA A 3 26.43 4.12 -24.38
CA ALA A 3 27.26 3.02 -23.88
C ALA A 3 27.56 3.25 -22.38
N ILE A 4 27.57 2.17 -21.59
CA ILE A 4 27.95 2.19 -20.17
C ILE A 4 29.41 2.67 -20.09
N THR A 5 29.68 3.64 -19.24
CA THR A 5 31.02 4.15 -18.98
C THR A 5 31.83 3.19 -18.10
N ALA A 6 33.14 3.33 -18.05
CA ALA A 6 34.00 2.52 -17.18
C ALA A 6 33.67 2.70 -15.69
N ASP A 7 33.28 3.90 -15.27
CA ASP A 7 32.87 4.18 -13.89
C ASP A 7 31.53 3.54 -13.57
N GLU A 8 30.55 3.60 -14.48
CA GLU A 8 29.25 2.90 -14.31
C GLU A 8 29.47 1.38 -14.25
N GLN A 9 30.34 0.81 -15.08
CA GLN A 9 30.66 -0.61 -15.04
C GLN A 9 31.27 -1.01 -13.69
N ARG A 10 32.17 -0.22 -13.12
CA ARG A 10 32.72 -0.48 -11.78
C ARG A 10 31.62 -0.52 -10.70
N ILE A 11 30.63 0.36 -10.78
CA ILE A 11 29.49 0.35 -9.83
C ILE A 11 28.66 -0.93 -10.02
N LEU A 12 28.38 -1.32 -11.26
CA LEU A 12 27.64 -2.54 -11.57
C LEU A 12 28.38 -3.80 -11.07
N ASP A 13 29.71 -3.84 -11.26
CA ASP A 13 30.53 -4.95 -10.74
C ASP A 13 30.47 -5.04 -9.19
N GLU A 14 30.34 -3.91 -8.49
CA GLU A 14 30.19 -3.88 -7.02
C GLU A 14 28.77 -4.27 -6.57
N ILE A 15 27.73 -4.05 -7.39
CA ILE A 15 26.39 -4.57 -7.15
C ILE A 15 26.45 -6.10 -7.19
N ASP A 16 27.02 -6.68 -8.24
CA ASP A 16 27.14 -8.14 -8.38
C ASP A 16 27.92 -8.76 -7.21
N ARG A 17 29.02 -8.13 -6.77
CA ARG A 17 29.80 -8.61 -5.62
C ARG A 17 29.04 -8.54 -4.29
N GLY A 18 28.16 -7.56 -4.12
CA GLY A 18 27.38 -7.36 -2.91
C GLY A 18 26.04 -8.08 -2.89
N PHE A 19 25.69 -8.79 -3.95
CA PHE A 19 24.36 -9.35 -4.13
C PHE A 19 23.95 -10.35 -3.04
N ASP A 20 24.86 -11.26 -2.66
CA ASP A 20 24.58 -12.24 -1.60
C ASP A 20 24.33 -11.56 -0.23
N GLU A 21 25.05 -10.46 0.05
CA GLU A 21 24.83 -9.67 1.27
C GLU A 21 23.48 -8.95 1.24
N GLU A 22 23.10 -8.39 0.08
CA GLU A 22 21.79 -7.78 -0.13
C GLU A 22 20.66 -8.77 0.07
N ILE A 23 20.79 -9.98 -0.50
CA ILE A 23 19.80 -11.05 -0.33
C ILE A 23 19.70 -11.48 1.13
N ALA A 24 20.81 -11.61 1.84
CA ALA A 24 20.79 -11.93 3.27
C ALA A 24 20.12 -10.82 4.11
N PHE A 25 20.37 -9.56 3.77
CA PHE A 25 19.69 -8.41 4.40
C PHE A 25 18.19 -8.43 4.13
N LEU A 26 17.78 -8.65 2.88
CA LEU A 26 16.37 -8.78 2.50
C LEU A 26 15.68 -9.93 3.24
N GLN A 27 16.35 -11.08 3.40
CA GLN A 27 15.81 -12.17 4.22
C GLN A 27 15.58 -11.73 5.67
N GLY A 28 16.48 -10.93 6.23
CA GLY A 28 16.32 -10.35 7.56
C GLY A 28 15.08 -9.45 7.65
N LEU A 29 14.86 -8.60 6.67
CA LEU A 29 13.67 -7.76 6.58
C LEU A 29 12.38 -8.58 6.49
N VAL A 30 12.35 -9.60 5.62
CA VAL A 30 11.15 -10.44 5.40
C VAL A 30 10.81 -11.27 6.64
N ARG A 31 11.80 -11.73 7.40
CA ARG A 31 11.60 -12.47 8.65
C ARG A 31 11.00 -11.64 9.79
N CYS A 32 11.00 -10.32 9.68
CA CYS A 32 10.31 -9.44 10.61
C CYS A 32 8.87 -9.21 10.10
N PRO A 33 7.83 -9.81 10.72
CA PRO A 33 6.45 -9.47 10.41
C PRO A 33 6.21 -7.98 10.67
N SER A 34 5.74 -7.26 9.67
CA SER A 34 5.52 -5.82 9.75
C SER A 34 4.14 -5.45 9.21
N VAL A 35 3.13 -6.21 9.62
CA VAL A 35 1.74 -5.80 9.39
C VAL A 35 1.46 -4.49 10.13
N ARG A 36 0.50 -3.74 9.62
CA ARG A 36 0.12 -2.43 10.15
C ARG A 36 0.00 -2.41 11.68
N GLY A 37 0.69 -1.48 12.32
CA GLY A 37 0.79 -1.32 13.77
C GLY A 37 1.84 -2.20 14.47
N ALA A 38 2.58 -3.04 13.71
CA ALA A 38 3.63 -3.92 14.23
C ALA A 38 5.00 -3.75 13.53
N GLU A 39 5.23 -2.60 12.89
CA GLU A 39 6.43 -2.33 12.07
C GLU A 39 7.68 -2.05 12.91
N HIS A 40 7.56 -1.84 14.21
CA HIS A 40 8.64 -1.38 15.07
C HIS A 40 9.88 -2.30 15.08
N THR A 41 9.69 -3.62 15.03
CA THR A 41 10.82 -4.57 15.05
C THR A 41 11.66 -4.52 13.79
N VAL A 42 11.03 -4.37 12.62
CA VAL A 42 11.76 -4.22 11.37
C VAL A 42 12.39 -2.83 11.25
N GLN A 43 11.78 -1.80 11.83
CA GLN A 43 12.39 -0.47 11.91
C GLN A 43 13.63 -0.46 12.81
N ASP A 44 13.68 -1.26 13.88
CA ASP A 44 14.91 -1.48 14.66
C ASP A 44 16.02 -2.08 13.81
N TYR A 45 15.70 -3.10 13.01
CA TYR A 45 16.65 -3.75 12.11
C TYR A 45 17.20 -2.78 11.05
N VAL A 46 16.32 -1.96 10.45
CA VAL A 46 16.72 -0.93 9.46
C VAL A 46 17.59 0.15 10.13
N PHE A 47 17.19 0.63 11.32
CA PHE A 47 17.96 1.64 12.05
C PHE A 47 19.37 1.17 12.34
N GLU A 48 19.55 -0.06 12.83
CA GLU A 48 20.87 -0.63 13.06
C GLU A 48 21.69 -0.76 11.78
N ALA A 49 21.06 -1.23 10.69
CA ALA A 49 21.73 -1.42 9.42
C ALA A 49 22.25 -0.10 8.83
N LEU A 50 21.47 0.97 8.91
CA LEU A 50 21.86 2.30 8.45
C LEU A 50 22.90 2.96 9.38
N SER A 51 22.74 2.77 10.70
CA SER A 51 23.71 3.26 11.70
C SER A 51 25.10 2.67 11.48
N LYS A 52 25.19 1.36 11.21
CA LYS A 52 26.47 0.67 10.93
C LYS A 52 27.17 1.20 9.66
N ARG A 53 26.40 1.78 8.73
CA ARG A 53 26.91 2.42 7.49
C ARG A 53 27.35 3.88 7.69
N GLY A 54 27.21 4.40 8.91
CA GLY A 54 27.65 5.76 9.27
C GLY A 54 26.73 6.88 8.78
N TYR A 55 25.48 6.57 8.46
CA TYR A 55 24.50 7.61 8.15
C TYR A 55 24.13 8.43 9.37
N ASN A 56 23.78 9.70 9.19
CA ASN A 56 23.19 10.52 10.23
C ASN A 56 21.73 10.07 10.41
N MET A 57 21.45 9.46 11.57
CA MET A 57 20.18 8.80 11.85
C MET A 57 19.17 9.74 12.48
N ASP A 58 17.94 9.66 12.00
CA ASP A 58 16.75 10.22 12.62
C ASP A 58 15.70 9.11 12.76
N ARG A 59 15.13 8.98 13.96
CA ARG A 59 14.07 8.02 14.26
C ARG A 59 13.06 8.65 15.18
N TRP A 60 11.80 8.62 14.76
CA TRP A 60 10.72 9.18 15.59
C TRP A 60 9.44 8.39 15.43
N ARG A 61 8.59 8.50 16.42
CA ARG A 61 7.24 7.97 16.37
C ARG A 61 6.31 9.02 15.73
N VAL A 62 5.54 8.62 14.75
CA VAL A 62 4.50 9.45 14.15
C VAL A 62 3.32 9.55 15.13
N THR A 63 2.78 10.74 15.31
CA THR A 63 1.53 10.95 16.02
C THR A 63 0.50 11.59 15.07
N GLU A 64 -0.77 11.38 15.35
CA GLU A 64 -1.84 12.00 14.57
C GLU A 64 -1.72 13.52 14.60
N ASP A 65 -1.40 14.09 15.77
CA ASP A 65 -1.24 15.53 15.97
C ASP A 65 -0.16 16.15 15.07
N ASP A 66 0.87 15.39 14.70
CA ASP A 66 1.93 15.87 13.82
C ASP A 66 1.46 16.10 12.37
N ILE A 67 0.44 15.35 11.91
CA ILE A 67 0.09 15.26 10.49
C ILE A 67 -1.37 15.58 10.16
N LYS A 68 -2.28 15.59 11.14
CA LYS A 68 -3.75 15.71 10.93
C LYS A 68 -4.20 16.96 10.18
N ASP A 69 -3.45 18.05 10.31
CA ASP A 69 -3.80 19.34 9.68
C ASP A 69 -3.25 19.47 8.24
N HIS A 70 -2.50 18.45 7.77
CA HIS A 70 -1.97 18.48 6.41
C HIS A 70 -3.01 17.96 5.40
N PRO A 71 -3.18 18.63 4.22
CA PRO A 71 -4.15 18.21 3.20
C PRO A 71 -4.00 16.78 2.70
N GLY A 72 -2.81 16.19 2.82
CA GLY A 72 -2.54 14.79 2.46
C GLY A 72 -2.79 13.78 3.58
N PHE A 73 -3.29 14.21 4.73
CA PHE A 73 -3.59 13.32 5.84
C PHE A 73 -4.75 12.37 5.50
N SER A 74 -4.56 11.10 5.83
CA SER A 74 -5.62 10.09 5.79
C SER A 74 -5.97 9.64 7.22
N PRO A 75 -7.26 9.45 7.57
CA PRO A 75 -7.66 9.02 8.90
C PRO A 75 -6.97 7.71 9.32
N ILE A 76 -6.47 7.68 10.55
CA ILE A 76 -5.80 6.50 11.10
C ILE A 76 -6.82 5.41 11.43
N ALA A 77 -6.50 4.17 11.10
CA ALA A 77 -7.36 3.01 11.36
C ALA A 77 -6.73 2.00 12.33
N VAL A 78 -5.45 2.20 12.70
CA VAL A 78 -4.73 1.38 13.69
C VAL A 78 -3.98 2.28 14.66
N SER A 79 -3.61 1.76 15.84
CA SER A 79 -2.83 2.53 16.81
C SER A 79 -1.46 2.91 16.25
N TYR A 80 -1.07 4.17 16.42
CA TYR A 80 0.27 4.68 16.07
C TYR A 80 1.27 4.57 17.22
N GLU A 81 0.99 3.78 18.25
CA GLU A 81 1.91 3.55 19.36
C GLU A 81 3.27 2.99 18.89
N ASN A 82 3.26 2.15 17.87
CA ASN A 82 4.44 1.54 17.27
C ASN A 82 4.74 2.05 15.83
N CYS A 83 4.16 3.18 15.44
CA CYS A 83 4.34 3.78 14.11
C CYS A 83 5.64 4.60 14.08
N TRP A 84 6.77 3.93 13.85
CA TRP A 84 8.09 4.55 13.78
C TRP A 84 8.53 4.78 12.35
N VAL A 85 9.11 5.95 12.09
CA VAL A 85 9.83 6.27 10.86
C VAL A 85 11.32 6.24 11.13
N VAL A 86 12.10 5.73 10.18
CA VAL A 86 13.56 5.73 10.23
C VAL A 86 14.10 6.42 8.99
N VAL A 87 15.00 7.38 9.18
CA VAL A 87 15.70 8.06 8.10
C VAL A 87 17.20 8.02 8.35
N GLY A 88 17.96 7.50 7.39
CA GLY A 88 19.41 7.60 7.32
C GLY A 88 19.81 8.67 6.32
N THR A 89 20.58 9.67 6.74
CA THR A 89 21.02 10.76 5.87
C THR A 89 22.51 10.70 5.59
N HIS A 90 22.87 10.62 4.30
CA HIS A 90 24.21 10.94 3.83
C HIS A 90 24.33 12.44 3.60
N ARG A 91 25.41 13.04 4.12
CA ARG A 91 25.78 14.45 3.86
C ARG A 91 27.23 14.51 3.39
N PRO A 92 27.49 14.95 2.14
CA PRO A 92 28.86 15.14 1.69
C PRO A 92 29.50 16.34 2.41
N ALA A 93 30.83 16.35 2.51
CA ALA A 93 31.56 17.48 3.07
C ALA A 93 31.34 18.78 2.26
N THR A 94 31.14 18.65 0.96
CA THR A 94 30.80 19.77 0.07
C THR A 94 29.72 19.31 -0.89
N THR A 95 28.55 19.96 -0.85
CA THR A 95 27.43 19.64 -1.75
C THR A 95 27.71 20.11 -3.17
N LYS A 96 27.66 19.16 -4.11
CA LYS A 96 27.72 19.39 -5.55
C LYS A 96 26.67 18.52 -6.23
N GLY A 97 25.73 19.12 -6.93
CA GLY A 97 24.66 18.37 -7.59
C GLY A 97 23.33 18.40 -6.83
N ARG A 98 22.41 17.53 -7.24
CA ARG A 98 21.02 17.47 -6.75
C ARG A 98 20.87 16.44 -5.66
N SER A 99 20.06 16.78 -4.66
CA SER A 99 19.72 15.91 -3.54
C SER A 99 18.68 14.84 -3.95
N LEU A 100 18.65 13.74 -3.20
CA LEU A 100 17.78 12.59 -3.47
C LEU A 100 17.11 12.06 -2.21
N ILE A 101 15.84 11.77 -2.29
CA ILE A 101 15.13 10.90 -1.36
C ILE A 101 15.01 9.51 -1.99
N MET A 102 15.39 8.48 -1.24
CA MET A 102 15.19 7.08 -1.55
C MET A 102 14.17 6.56 -0.54
N ASN A 103 12.89 6.62 -0.92
CA ASN A 103 11.76 6.26 -0.05
C ASN A 103 11.37 4.81 -0.28
N ALA A 104 11.05 4.10 0.80
CA ALA A 104 10.48 2.77 0.73
C ALA A 104 9.59 2.51 1.95
N HIS A 105 8.45 1.87 1.76
CA HIS A 105 7.64 1.43 2.87
C HIS A 105 8.14 0.10 3.45
N ILE A 106 7.85 -0.11 4.71
CA ILE A 106 8.29 -1.29 5.44
C ILE A 106 7.13 -2.15 5.93
N ASP A 107 5.94 -1.56 5.97
CA ASP A 107 4.71 -2.28 6.29
C ASP A 107 4.34 -3.26 5.19
N VAL A 108 3.54 -4.25 5.54
CA VAL A 108 3.04 -5.27 4.62
C VAL A 108 1.57 -5.54 4.90
N VAL A 109 0.83 -5.87 3.84
CA VAL A 109 -0.55 -6.34 3.99
C VAL A 109 -0.62 -7.68 4.73
N PRO A 110 -1.74 -8.00 5.39
CA PRO A 110 -1.92 -9.28 6.05
C PRO A 110 -1.62 -10.46 5.12
N PRO A 111 -0.99 -11.55 5.61
CA PRO A 111 -0.64 -12.71 4.78
C PRO A 111 -1.86 -13.52 4.31
N GLY A 112 -3.04 -13.29 4.90
CA GLY A 112 -4.20 -14.15 4.70
C GLY A 112 -4.06 -15.50 5.42
N PRO A 113 -4.84 -16.51 5.03
CA PRO A 113 -4.78 -17.85 5.62
C PRO A 113 -3.39 -18.47 5.42
N THR A 114 -2.69 -18.76 6.52
CA THR A 114 -1.29 -19.23 6.48
C THR A 114 -1.16 -20.68 5.98
N ASP A 115 -2.22 -21.45 6.05
CA ASP A 115 -2.32 -22.82 5.51
C ASP A 115 -2.39 -22.88 3.97
N MET A 116 -2.65 -21.73 3.32
CA MET A 116 -2.61 -21.61 1.86
C MET A 116 -1.20 -21.28 1.31
N TRP A 117 -0.22 -21.05 2.19
CA TRP A 117 1.15 -20.76 1.78
C TRP A 117 1.97 -22.04 1.62
N THR A 118 2.69 -22.17 0.50
CA THR A 118 3.67 -23.27 0.29
C THR A 118 4.83 -23.19 1.28
N TYR A 119 5.28 -21.99 1.61
CA TYR A 119 6.27 -21.70 2.65
C TYR A 119 5.68 -20.67 3.63
N PRO A 120 5.98 -20.75 4.92
CA PRO A 120 5.46 -19.77 5.89
C PRO A 120 5.72 -18.33 5.43
N PRO A 121 4.76 -17.39 5.56
CA PRO A 121 4.81 -16.07 4.95
C PRO A 121 6.03 -15.22 5.33
N TYR A 122 6.64 -15.48 6.47
CA TYR A 122 7.83 -14.75 6.95
C TYR A 122 9.09 -15.62 7.03
N SER A 123 9.12 -16.74 6.34
CA SER A 123 10.28 -17.66 6.33
C SER A 123 11.44 -17.18 5.47
N ALA A 124 11.17 -16.32 4.48
CA ALA A 124 12.16 -15.85 3.49
C ALA A 124 12.93 -16.99 2.83
N VAL A 125 12.25 -18.08 2.51
CA VAL A 125 12.85 -19.25 1.84
C VAL A 125 13.28 -18.85 0.43
N ILE A 126 14.51 -19.22 0.06
CA ILE A 126 14.99 -19.10 -1.32
C ILE A 126 14.97 -20.48 -1.96
N LYS A 127 14.30 -20.59 -3.11
CA LYS A 127 14.24 -21.81 -3.89
C LYS A 127 14.16 -21.47 -5.38
N ASP A 128 14.96 -22.17 -6.18
CA ASP A 128 14.99 -22.04 -7.64
C ASP A 128 15.18 -20.57 -8.11
N GLY A 129 15.99 -19.79 -7.38
CA GLY A 129 16.28 -18.39 -7.67
C GLY A 129 15.21 -17.38 -7.20
N TRP A 130 14.17 -17.84 -6.48
CA TRP A 130 13.09 -16.99 -5.97
C TRP A 130 13.07 -16.94 -4.45
N MET A 131 12.89 -15.75 -3.89
CA MET A 131 12.60 -15.58 -2.46
C MET A 131 11.10 -15.56 -2.22
N TYR A 132 10.63 -16.46 -1.35
CA TYR A 132 9.23 -16.57 -0.98
C TYR A 132 8.97 -15.90 0.38
N GLY A 133 8.06 -14.95 0.41
CA GLY A 133 7.66 -14.29 1.66
C GLY A 133 6.79 -13.06 1.45
N ARG A 134 5.95 -12.72 2.46
CA ARG A 134 5.17 -11.50 2.46
C ARG A 134 6.11 -10.30 2.57
N GLY A 135 5.94 -9.31 1.67
CA GLY A 135 6.80 -8.14 1.59
C GLY A 135 8.15 -8.37 0.90
N ALA A 136 8.46 -9.60 0.41
CA ALA A 136 9.71 -9.88 -0.28
C ALA A 136 9.86 -9.03 -1.56
N SER A 137 8.77 -8.80 -2.29
CA SER A 137 8.75 -7.95 -3.49
C SER A 137 8.22 -6.55 -3.16
N ASP A 138 7.14 -6.46 -2.41
CA ASP A 138 6.39 -5.25 -2.09
C ASP A 138 6.54 -4.91 -0.60
N MET A 139 7.40 -3.85 -0.20
CA MET A 139 8.49 -3.40 -1.08
C MET A 139 9.86 -3.49 -0.37
N LYS A 140 10.03 -4.51 0.53
CA LYS A 140 11.30 -4.68 1.27
C LYS A 140 12.51 -4.89 0.34
N ALA A 141 12.31 -5.52 -0.84
CA ALA A 141 13.35 -5.60 -1.86
C ALA A 141 13.76 -4.20 -2.34
N GLY A 142 12.81 -3.31 -2.58
CA GLY A 142 13.09 -1.92 -2.96
C GLY A 142 13.93 -1.18 -1.93
N LEU A 143 13.63 -1.37 -0.62
CA LEU A 143 14.46 -0.81 0.44
C LEU A 143 15.88 -1.40 0.43
N ALA A 144 16.03 -2.71 0.26
CA ALA A 144 17.33 -3.35 0.15
C ALA A 144 18.12 -2.80 -1.04
N CYS A 145 17.50 -2.71 -2.22
CA CYS A 145 18.11 -2.12 -3.41
C CYS A 145 18.57 -0.67 -3.18
N ASN A 146 17.77 0.16 -2.52
CA ASN A 146 18.14 1.53 -2.19
C ASN A 146 19.43 1.60 -1.36
N ILE A 147 19.53 0.74 -0.34
CA ILE A 147 20.68 0.72 0.58
C ILE A 147 21.93 0.17 -0.14
N TYR A 148 21.78 -0.96 -0.82
CA TYR A 148 22.93 -1.64 -1.45
C TYR A 148 23.42 -0.97 -2.72
N ALA A 149 22.58 -0.21 -3.44
CA ALA A 149 23.03 0.68 -4.52
C ALA A 149 24.02 1.75 -4.00
N LEU A 150 23.73 2.36 -2.83
CA LEU A 150 24.65 3.31 -2.21
C LEU A 150 25.93 2.63 -1.69
N ASP A 151 25.82 1.42 -1.16
CA ASP A 151 26.97 0.63 -0.75
C ASP A 151 27.88 0.31 -1.97
N ALA A 152 27.30 -0.07 -3.10
CA ALA A 152 28.02 -0.35 -4.34
C ALA A 152 28.76 0.89 -4.87
N ILE A 153 28.10 2.06 -4.86
CA ILE A 153 28.72 3.34 -5.23
C ILE A 153 29.95 3.61 -4.35
N LYS A 154 29.84 3.44 -3.04
CA LYS A 154 30.95 3.65 -2.09
C LYS A 154 32.06 2.63 -2.28
N ARG A 155 31.75 1.34 -2.48
CA ARG A 155 32.72 0.27 -2.75
C ARG A 155 33.46 0.49 -4.07
N ALA A 156 32.81 1.04 -5.08
CA ALA A 156 33.44 1.45 -6.33
C ALA A 156 34.39 2.67 -6.19
N GLY A 157 34.51 3.22 -4.96
CA GLY A 157 35.40 4.36 -4.69
C GLY A 157 34.78 5.72 -4.98
N PHE A 158 33.44 5.77 -5.15
CA PHE A 158 32.72 7.02 -5.34
C PHE A 158 31.99 7.41 -4.06
N GLU A 159 31.69 8.68 -3.93
CA GLU A 159 30.87 9.20 -2.85
C GLU A 159 29.77 10.09 -3.43
N PRO A 160 28.52 9.94 -2.98
CA PRO A 160 27.45 10.82 -3.44
C PRO A 160 27.77 12.29 -3.14
N ALA A 161 27.74 13.12 -4.17
CA ALA A 161 28.14 14.53 -4.08
C ALA A 161 27.04 15.45 -3.54
N ALA A 162 25.89 14.92 -3.19
CA ALA A 162 24.77 15.66 -2.64
C ALA A 162 24.12 14.90 -1.47
N THR A 163 23.23 15.57 -0.74
CA THR A 163 22.48 14.95 0.34
C THR A 163 21.57 13.84 -0.19
N ILE A 164 21.63 12.68 0.44
CA ILE A 164 20.70 11.57 0.19
C ILE A 164 20.00 11.20 1.47
N HIS A 165 18.67 11.06 1.42
CA HIS A 165 17.85 10.56 2.49
C HIS A 165 17.33 9.16 2.14
N ILE A 166 17.71 8.13 2.90
CA ILE A 166 17.11 6.81 2.84
C ILE A 166 15.98 6.80 3.86
N GLN A 167 14.77 6.65 3.42
CA GLN A 167 13.57 6.69 4.26
C GLN A 167 12.94 5.31 4.30
N SER A 168 12.76 4.75 5.51
CA SER A 168 11.93 3.59 5.80
C SER A 168 10.69 4.07 6.53
N VAL A 169 9.53 3.93 5.87
CA VAL A 169 8.27 4.49 6.34
C VAL A 169 7.22 3.40 6.57
N PRO A 170 6.34 3.52 7.57
CA PRO A 170 5.18 2.66 7.76
C PRO A 170 3.95 3.19 7.01
N GLU A 171 2.87 2.41 6.99
CA GLU A 171 1.52 2.83 6.60
C GLU A 171 1.32 3.19 5.12
N GLU A 172 2.19 2.78 4.21
CA GLU A 172 2.00 3.01 2.77
C GLU A 172 0.77 2.25 2.26
N GLU A 173 0.65 0.98 2.64
CA GLU A 173 -0.38 0.04 2.19
C GLU A 173 -1.82 0.45 2.59
N SER A 174 -1.98 1.59 3.26
CA SER A 174 -3.28 2.06 3.72
C SER A 174 -3.50 3.56 3.65
N THR A 175 -2.62 4.37 4.25
CA THR A 175 -2.86 5.80 4.44
C THR A 175 -1.84 6.69 3.74
N GLY A 176 -0.61 6.22 3.55
CA GLY A 176 0.53 7.03 3.12
C GLY A 176 1.06 7.98 4.20
N ASN A 177 0.53 7.91 5.42
CA ASN A 177 0.86 8.84 6.51
C ASN A 177 2.33 8.74 6.94
N GLY A 178 3.01 7.61 6.74
CA GLY A 178 4.43 7.48 7.03
C GLY A 178 5.30 8.38 6.15
N THR A 179 5.08 8.38 4.85
CA THR A 179 5.76 9.30 3.92
C THR A 179 5.33 10.76 4.17
N LEU A 180 4.05 11.00 4.45
CA LEU A 180 3.57 12.31 4.85
C LEU A 180 4.33 12.83 6.07
N ALA A 181 4.54 12.01 7.10
CA ALA A 181 5.27 12.39 8.31
C ALA A 181 6.71 12.81 8.00
N THR A 182 7.41 12.17 7.05
CA THR A 182 8.74 12.61 6.63
C THR A 182 8.67 14.00 5.98
N SER A 183 7.66 14.23 5.17
CA SER A 183 7.43 15.50 4.50
C SER A 183 7.12 16.63 5.50
N VAL A 184 6.26 16.39 6.49
CA VAL A 184 5.92 17.37 7.55
C VAL A 184 7.14 17.64 8.41
N ARG A 185 7.97 16.63 8.72
CA ARG A 185 9.22 16.78 9.48
C ARG A 185 10.30 17.60 8.74
N GLY A 186 10.07 17.91 7.46
CA GLY A 186 10.92 18.81 6.70
C GLY A 186 11.90 18.13 5.74
N TYR A 187 11.81 16.82 5.53
CA TYR A 187 12.62 16.15 4.52
C TYR A 187 12.22 16.61 3.12
N ARG A 188 13.19 17.11 2.37
CA ARG A 188 13.06 17.62 1.00
C ARG A 188 14.27 17.22 0.18
N ALA A 189 14.07 17.01 -1.11
CA ALA A 189 15.13 16.78 -2.08
C ALA A 189 14.70 17.24 -3.48
N ASP A 190 15.66 17.32 -4.41
CA ASP A 190 15.40 17.70 -5.80
C ASP A 190 14.69 16.58 -6.58
N ALA A 191 14.82 15.33 -6.12
CA ALA A 191 14.17 14.16 -6.70
C ALA A 191 13.89 13.11 -5.62
N ALA A 192 12.98 12.18 -5.93
CA ALA A 192 12.71 10.99 -5.13
C ALA A 192 12.67 9.74 -6.01
N ILE A 193 13.11 8.61 -5.44
CA ILE A 193 12.96 7.26 -6.00
C ILE A 193 12.17 6.43 -5.01
N CYS A 194 11.10 5.78 -5.49
CA CYS A 194 10.30 4.81 -4.77
C CYS A 194 10.32 3.49 -5.57
N PRO A 195 11.16 2.52 -5.20
CA PRO A 195 11.38 1.29 -5.98
C PRO A 195 10.31 0.23 -5.70
N GLU A 196 9.05 0.56 -6.02
CA GLU A 196 7.93 -0.36 -5.99
C GLU A 196 8.06 -1.48 -7.04
N PRO A 197 7.36 -2.62 -6.89
CA PRO A 197 7.47 -3.76 -7.80
C PRO A 197 6.77 -3.50 -9.15
N THR A 198 7.34 -2.64 -9.98
CA THR A 198 6.81 -2.19 -11.28
C THR A 198 7.37 -2.97 -12.47
N HIS A 199 7.91 -4.19 -12.26
CA HIS A 199 8.60 -4.99 -13.29
C HIS A 199 9.74 -4.23 -13.99
N GLY A 200 10.49 -3.41 -13.26
CA GLY A 200 11.59 -2.61 -13.79
C GLY A 200 11.15 -1.47 -14.72
N ARG A 201 9.89 -1.04 -14.64
CA ARG A 201 9.33 0.06 -15.44
C ARG A 201 9.12 1.29 -14.58
N VAL A 202 9.20 2.46 -15.20
CA VAL A 202 8.79 3.71 -14.58
C VAL A 202 7.27 3.85 -14.71
N THR A 203 6.57 3.98 -13.60
CA THR A 203 5.12 4.24 -13.57
C THR A 203 4.88 5.72 -13.83
N HIS A 204 4.13 6.04 -14.88
CA HIS A 204 3.80 7.41 -15.28
C HIS A 204 2.55 7.95 -14.61
N ALA A 205 1.61 7.07 -14.25
CA ALA A 205 0.37 7.43 -13.59
C ALA A 205 -0.19 6.25 -12.83
N ASN A 206 -0.78 6.52 -11.68
CA ASN A 206 -1.53 5.57 -10.87
C ASN A 206 -2.99 6.00 -10.78
N VAL A 207 -3.89 5.03 -10.68
CA VAL A 207 -5.26 5.29 -10.24
C VAL A 207 -5.27 5.67 -8.78
N GLY A 208 -6.16 6.59 -8.39
CA GLY A 208 -6.51 6.79 -7.00
C GLY A 208 -7.41 5.67 -6.48
N VAL A 209 -7.63 5.62 -5.17
CA VAL A 209 -8.52 4.64 -4.56
C VAL A 209 -9.37 5.27 -3.46
N VAL A 210 -10.59 4.76 -3.32
CA VAL A 210 -11.47 5.04 -2.19
C VAL A 210 -11.84 3.72 -1.53
N TRP A 211 -11.64 3.66 -0.22
CA TRP A 211 -12.12 2.56 0.61
C TRP A 211 -13.42 2.97 1.28
N PHE A 212 -14.41 2.10 1.26
CA PHE A 212 -15.71 2.36 1.86
C PHE A 212 -16.36 1.06 2.28
N SER A 213 -17.34 1.19 3.16
CA SER A 213 -18.16 0.06 3.60
C SER A 213 -19.62 0.37 3.32
N VAL A 214 -20.36 -0.63 2.91
CA VAL A 214 -21.82 -0.55 2.74
C VAL A 214 -22.46 -1.50 3.71
N ARG A 215 -23.24 -0.97 4.64
CA ARG A 215 -24.03 -1.77 5.57
C ARG A 215 -25.47 -1.85 5.06
N VAL A 216 -25.92 -3.08 4.84
CA VAL A 216 -27.26 -3.40 4.37
C VAL A 216 -28.07 -3.94 5.52
N TYR A 217 -29.24 -3.38 5.72
CA TYR A 217 -30.17 -3.82 6.76
C TYR A 217 -31.25 -4.68 6.15
N GLY A 218 -31.56 -5.77 6.84
CA GLY A 218 -32.67 -6.68 6.56
C GLY A 218 -33.77 -6.58 7.61
N ARG A 219 -34.68 -7.55 7.55
CA ARG A 219 -35.71 -7.76 8.57
C ARG A 219 -35.60 -9.21 9.06
N PRO A 220 -35.21 -9.43 10.32
CA PRO A 220 -35.06 -10.78 10.85
C PRO A 220 -36.39 -11.50 10.93
N ALA A 221 -36.36 -12.80 10.72
CA ALA A 221 -37.49 -13.73 10.90
C ALA A 221 -36.91 -15.12 11.19
N HIS A 222 -37.70 -16.01 11.70
CA HIS A 222 -37.31 -17.42 11.81
C HIS A 222 -37.19 -18.03 10.41
N ALA A 223 -36.17 -18.87 10.17
CA ALA A 223 -35.89 -19.44 8.85
C ALA A 223 -37.09 -20.23 8.28
N ARG A 224 -37.94 -20.83 9.12
CA ARG A 224 -39.19 -21.47 8.70
C ARG A 224 -40.19 -20.51 8.05
N GLU A 225 -40.13 -19.23 8.41
CA GLU A 225 -41.02 -18.18 7.95
C GLU A 225 -40.23 -17.08 7.23
N MET A 226 -39.22 -17.47 6.44
CA MET A 226 -38.30 -16.57 5.82
C MET A 226 -38.95 -15.49 4.94
N GLN A 227 -40.15 -15.77 4.38
CA GLN A 227 -40.91 -14.79 3.57
C GLN A 227 -41.43 -13.61 4.41
N ALA A 228 -41.51 -13.74 5.73
CA ALA A 228 -41.83 -12.65 6.64
C ALA A 228 -40.66 -11.73 6.91
N GLY A 229 -39.42 -12.15 6.56
CA GLY A 229 -38.18 -11.42 6.71
C GLY A 229 -37.68 -10.76 5.43
N VAL A 230 -36.54 -10.10 5.53
CA VAL A 230 -35.72 -9.62 4.40
C VAL A 230 -34.30 -10.03 4.71
N ASN A 231 -33.70 -10.87 3.88
CA ASN A 231 -32.34 -11.36 4.10
C ASN A 231 -31.32 -10.29 3.70
N ALA A 232 -30.60 -9.76 4.70
CA ALA A 232 -29.59 -8.73 4.46
C ALA A 232 -28.39 -9.22 3.63
N ILE A 233 -28.03 -10.51 3.68
CA ILE A 233 -26.95 -11.08 2.87
C ILE A 233 -27.36 -11.10 1.39
N ASP A 234 -28.58 -11.57 1.08
CA ASP A 234 -29.10 -11.57 -0.29
C ASP A 234 -29.19 -10.14 -0.86
N ALA A 235 -29.63 -9.20 -0.03
CA ALA A 235 -29.69 -7.79 -0.42
C ALA A 235 -28.26 -7.20 -0.64
N ALA A 236 -27.27 -7.59 0.16
CA ALA A 236 -25.89 -7.17 -0.02
C ALA A 236 -25.31 -7.67 -1.36
N TYR A 237 -25.59 -8.89 -1.78
CA TYR A 237 -25.19 -9.38 -3.11
C TYR A 237 -25.77 -8.52 -4.25
N GLN A 238 -27.00 -8.06 -4.10
CA GLN A 238 -27.62 -7.20 -5.12
C GLN A 238 -27.00 -5.80 -5.14
N VAL A 239 -26.64 -5.23 -3.97
CA VAL A 239 -25.90 -3.97 -3.87
C VAL A 239 -24.53 -4.11 -4.53
N VAL A 240 -23.82 -5.22 -4.29
CA VAL A 240 -22.54 -5.51 -4.99
C VAL A 240 -22.75 -5.56 -6.49
N GLY A 241 -23.84 -6.14 -6.98
CA GLY A 241 -24.20 -6.13 -8.39
C GLY A 241 -24.32 -4.72 -8.96
N ALA A 242 -25.04 -3.82 -8.28
CA ALA A 242 -25.15 -2.42 -8.69
C ALA A 242 -23.81 -1.67 -8.68
N LEU A 243 -22.95 -1.96 -7.71
CA LEU A 243 -21.58 -1.38 -7.69
C LEU A 243 -20.69 -1.92 -8.83
N ARG A 244 -20.90 -3.17 -9.30
CA ARG A 244 -20.23 -3.71 -10.49
C ARG A 244 -20.69 -3.01 -11.78
N GLU A 245 -21.96 -2.60 -11.85
CA GLU A 245 -22.44 -1.77 -12.95
C GLU A 245 -21.73 -0.40 -12.97
N LEU A 246 -21.59 0.24 -11.82
CA LEU A 246 -20.80 1.48 -11.69
C LEU A 246 -19.34 1.28 -12.10
N GLU A 247 -18.69 0.18 -11.69
CA GLU A 247 -17.34 -0.17 -12.12
C GLU A 247 -17.24 -0.26 -13.66
N ALA A 248 -18.22 -0.89 -14.30
CA ALA A 248 -18.25 -1.01 -15.75
C ALA A 248 -18.39 0.38 -16.42
N GLU A 249 -19.26 1.26 -15.93
CA GLU A 249 -19.39 2.64 -16.40
C GLU A 249 -18.06 3.40 -16.29
N LEU A 250 -17.39 3.31 -15.13
CA LEU A 250 -16.09 3.96 -14.91
C LEU A 250 -15.00 3.45 -15.86
N ASN A 251 -15.03 2.17 -16.22
CA ASN A 251 -14.10 1.61 -17.21
C ASN A 251 -14.38 2.09 -18.63
N VAL A 252 -15.64 2.36 -19.00
CA VAL A 252 -15.97 3.04 -20.28
C VAL A 252 -15.37 4.45 -20.29
N GLU A 253 -15.49 5.20 -19.20
CA GLU A 253 -14.87 6.52 -19.08
C GLU A 253 -13.33 6.45 -19.14
N ALA A 254 -12.72 5.44 -18.50
CA ALA A 254 -11.28 5.21 -18.53
C ALA A 254 -10.76 4.96 -19.96
N GLY A 255 -11.55 4.36 -20.83
CA GLY A 255 -11.24 4.20 -22.26
C GLY A 255 -11.08 5.51 -23.04
N GLN A 256 -11.51 6.64 -22.49
CA GLN A 256 -11.30 7.99 -23.04
C GLN A 256 -10.11 8.72 -22.42
N HIS A 257 -9.54 8.19 -21.32
CA HIS A 257 -8.47 8.87 -20.59
C HIS A 257 -7.11 8.61 -21.27
N PRO A 258 -6.31 9.66 -21.61
CA PRO A 258 -5.08 9.53 -22.41
C PRO A 258 -4.08 8.50 -21.89
N LEU A 259 -3.97 8.36 -20.55
CA LEU A 259 -3.01 7.48 -19.91
C LEU A 259 -3.54 6.06 -19.62
N PHE A 260 -4.86 5.83 -19.72
CA PHE A 260 -5.49 4.56 -19.34
C PHE A 260 -6.27 3.90 -20.49
N LYS A 261 -6.47 4.58 -21.62
CA LYS A 261 -7.27 4.11 -22.78
C LYS A 261 -6.82 2.77 -23.37
N ASP A 262 -5.54 2.45 -23.22
CA ASP A 262 -4.93 1.23 -23.76
C ASP A 262 -4.94 0.06 -22.74
N LEU A 263 -5.47 0.29 -21.54
CA LEU A 263 -5.63 -0.72 -20.48
C LEU A 263 -7.03 -1.33 -20.54
N VAL A 264 -7.10 -2.65 -20.41
CA VAL A 264 -8.37 -3.38 -20.57
C VAL A 264 -9.36 -3.08 -19.43
N HIS A 265 -8.87 -2.95 -18.17
CA HIS A 265 -9.74 -2.78 -17.00
C HIS A 265 -8.97 -2.02 -15.88
N PRO A 266 -8.69 -0.72 -16.08
CA PRO A 266 -7.89 0.03 -15.11
C PRO A 266 -8.64 0.37 -13.81
N ILE A 267 -9.96 0.46 -13.85
CA ILE A 267 -10.79 0.73 -12.67
C ILE A 267 -11.29 -0.58 -12.10
N ASN A 268 -10.95 -0.86 -10.85
CA ASN A 268 -11.27 -2.11 -10.19
C ASN A 268 -12.07 -1.86 -8.92
N LEU A 269 -13.22 -2.52 -8.80
CA LEU A 269 -13.96 -2.69 -7.56
C LEU A 269 -13.54 -4.01 -6.91
N ASN A 270 -12.91 -3.95 -5.76
CA ASN A 270 -12.64 -5.13 -4.95
C ASN A 270 -13.61 -5.19 -3.77
N ILE A 271 -14.24 -6.34 -3.58
CA ILE A 271 -14.97 -6.66 -2.35
C ILE A 271 -13.99 -7.44 -1.48
N GLY A 272 -13.36 -6.73 -0.55
CA GLY A 272 -12.25 -7.29 0.24
C GLY A 272 -12.72 -8.14 1.43
N GLN A 273 -13.89 -7.76 2.01
CA GLN A 273 -14.47 -8.45 3.17
C GLN A 273 -16.00 -8.40 3.10
N ILE A 274 -16.64 -9.38 3.67
CA ILE A 274 -18.09 -9.43 3.87
C ILE A 274 -18.39 -10.06 5.23
N GLU A 275 -19.28 -9.43 5.99
CA GLU A 275 -19.70 -9.88 7.32
C GLU A 275 -21.21 -9.78 7.43
N GLY A 276 -21.90 -10.85 7.86
CA GLY A 276 -23.36 -10.81 7.98
C GLY A 276 -23.95 -12.04 8.62
N GLY A 277 -25.12 -11.84 9.24
CA GLY A 277 -25.82 -12.88 9.98
C GLY A 277 -25.24 -13.18 11.35
N ASP A 278 -25.99 -13.95 12.15
CA ASP A 278 -25.63 -14.34 13.51
C ASP A 278 -25.97 -15.81 13.82
N TRP A 279 -26.99 -16.34 13.16
CA TRP A 279 -27.50 -17.69 13.42
C TRP A 279 -28.11 -18.32 12.17
N ASN A 280 -27.79 -19.61 11.90
CA ASN A 280 -28.25 -20.31 10.68
C ASN A 280 -29.75 -20.44 10.52
N SER A 281 -30.52 -20.38 11.62
CA SER A 281 -31.97 -20.48 11.61
C SER A 281 -32.67 -19.12 11.74
N THR A 282 -31.98 -18.02 11.58
CA THR A 282 -32.51 -16.65 11.55
C THR A 282 -32.22 -15.99 10.20
N VAL A 283 -33.23 -15.32 9.62
CA VAL A 283 -32.99 -14.45 8.46
C VAL A 283 -32.08 -13.29 8.88
N PRO A 284 -30.89 -13.08 8.24
CA PRO A 284 -29.95 -12.08 8.67
C PRO A 284 -30.50 -10.65 8.73
N ALA A 285 -30.28 -9.98 9.87
CA ALA A 285 -30.74 -8.61 10.10
C ALA A 285 -29.82 -7.54 9.47
N SER A 286 -28.55 -7.86 9.28
CA SER A 286 -27.58 -6.95 8.64
C SER A 286 -26.47 -7.72 7.92
N CYS A 287 -25.89 -7.07 6.92
CA CYS A 287 -24.69 -7.50 6.24
C CYS A 287 -23.85 -6.28 5.87
N THR A 288 -22.53 -6.34 6.11
CA THR A 288 -21.60 -5.28 5.75
C THR A 288 -20.63 -5.80 4.70
N VAL A 289 -20.42 -5.04 3.63
CA VAL A 289 -19.40 -5.29 2.61
C VAL A 289 -18.37 -4.18 2.64
N HIS A 290 -17.09 -4.55 2.68
CA HIS A 290 -15.97 -3.61 2.66
C HIS A 290 -15.34 -3.62 1.26
N CYS A 291 -15.29 -2.45 0.67
CA CYS A 291 -14.98 -2.27 -0.73
C CYS A 291 -13.76 -1.34 -0.93
N ARG A 292 -13.04 -1.58 -2.02
CA ARG A 292 -12.04 -0.69 -2.58
C ARG A 292 -12.41 -0.43 -4.04
N LEU A 293 -12.59 0.84 -4.41
CA LEU A 293 -12.88 1.23 -5.79
C LEU A 293 -11.81 2.20 -6.28
N SER A 294 -11.25 1.90 -7.46
CA SER A 294 -10.27 2.77 -8.11
C SER A 294 -10.95 3.96 -8.79
N MET A 295 -10.19 5.05 -8.98
CA MET A 295 -10.62 6.24 -9.71
C MET A 295 -9.49 6.81 -10.57
N LEU A 296 -9.84 7.46 -11.67
CA LEU A 296 -8.89 8.10 -12.57
C LEU A 296 -8.20 9.29 -11.91
N PRO A 297 -6.92 9.57 -12.24
CA PRO A 297 -6.24 10.79 -11.83
C PRO A 297 -7.03 12.03 -12.23
N GLY A 298 -7.05 13.03 -11.32
CA GLY A 298 -7.81 14.27 -11.52
C GLY A 298 -9.29 14.19 -11.16
N THR A 299 -9.82 13.01 -10.85
CA THR A 299 -11.18 12.87 -10.31
C THR A 299 -11.17 13.19 -8.81
N PRO A 300 -11.96 14.15 -8.33
CA PRO A 300 -12.11 14.38 -6.89
C PRO A 300 -12.72 13.16 -6.19
N ALA A 301 -12.21 12.78 -5.03
CA ALA A 301 -12.76 11.67 -4.24
C ALA A 301 -14.24 11.90 -3.87
N SER A 302 -14.64 13.17 -3.65
CA SER A 302 -16.05 13.56 -3.43
C SER A 302 -16.98 13.20 -4.59
N ASP A 303 -16.49 13.23 -5.83
CA ASP A 303 -17.30 12.87 -6.99
C ASP A 303 -17.52 11.38 -7.08
N LEU A 304 -16.48 10.58 -6.83
CA LEU A 304 -16.63 9.13 -6.75
C LEU A 304 -17.55 8.73 -5.60
N LYS A 305 -17.36 9.33 -4.40
CA LYS A 305 -18.26 9.12 -3.25
C LYS A 305 -19.72 9.38 -3.63
N ARG A 306 -20.01 10.51 -4.24
CA ARG A 306 -21.37 10.86 -4.68
C ARG A 306 -21.94 9.83 -5.68
N ARG A 307 -21.14 9.32 -6.62
CA ARG A 307 -21.56 8.27 -7.57
C ARG A 307 -21.89 6.98 -6.86
N ILE A 308 -21.06 6.56 -5.89
CA ILE A 308 -21.32 5.37 -5.05
C ILE A 308 -22.66 5.53 -4.31
N GLU A 309 -22.85 6.65 -3.62
CA GLU A 309 -24.08 6.95 -2.85
C GLU A 309 -25.32 6.98 -3.76
N GLN A 310 -25.22 7.59 -4.94
CA GLN A 310 -26.31 7.60 -5.92
C GLN A 310 -26.64 6.20 -6.43
N THR A 311 -25.64 5.38 -6.75
CA THR A 311 -25.83 3.99 -7.19
C THR A 311 -26.59 3.18 -6.15
N ILE A 312 -26.16 3.26 -4.89
CA ILE A 312 -26.81 2.57 -3.75
C ILE A 312 -28.23 3.10 -3.56
N SER A 313 -28.44 4.41 -3.57
CA SER A 313 -29.77 5.03 -3.41
C SER A 313 -30.74 4.63 -4.53
N ASN A 314 -30.26 4.63 -5.78
CA ASN A 314 -31.05 4.22 -6.93
C ASN A 314 -31.45 2.75 -6.86
N PHE A 315 -30.52 1.90 -6.42
CA PHE A 315 -30.80 0.47 -6.17
C PHE A 315 -31.88 0.32 -5.11
N SER A 316 -31.78 0.96 -3.96
CA SER A 316 -32.74 0.87 -2.85
C SER A 316 -34.16 1.28 -3.27
N ARG A 317 -34.30 2.27 -4.16
CA ARG A 317 -35.59 2.71 -4.70
C ARG A 317 -36.24 1.71 -5.67
N ARG A 318 -35.43 0.93 -6.39
CA ARG A 318 -35.89 -0.04 -7.42
C ARG A 318 -36.22 -1.40 -6.83
N THR A 319 -35.76 -1.69 -5.60
CA THR A 319 -35.95 -2.99 -4.93
C THR A 319 -36.85 -2.83 -3.72
N PRO A 320 -38.20 -2.86 -3.89
CA PRO A 320 -39.14 -2.82 -2.78
C PRO A 320 -38.95 -4.07 -1.95
N GLY A 321 -38.50 -3.93 -0.71
CA GLY A 321 -38.23 -5.06 0.17
C GLY A 321 -36.83 -5.11 0.76
N ALA A 322 -35.81 -4.47 0.13
CA ALA A 322 -34.63 -4.03 0.85
C ALA A 322 -35.12 -3.06 1.92
N GLY A 323 -35.01 -3.44 3.21
CA GLY A 323 -35.68 -2.82 4.34
C GLY A 323 -35.82 -1.30 4.26
N ASN A 324 -36.85 -0.73 4.93
CA ASN A 324 -37.18 0.71 4.90
C ASN A 324 -36.04 1.67 5.31
N THR A 325 -34.85 1.15 5.59
CA THR A 325 -33.65 1.92 5.93
C THR A 325 -32.68 1.82 4.75
N PRO A 326 -32.30 2.95 4.11
CA PRO A 326 -31.29 2.92 3.07
C PRO A 326 -29.97 2.39 3.63
N PRO A 327 -29.14 1.73 2.81
CA PRO A 327 -27.78 1.32 3.19
C PRO A 327 -26.98 2.53 3.68
N GLU A 328 -26.21 2.35 4.75
CA GLU A 328 -25.26 3.32 5.29
C GLU A 328 -23.87 3.11 4.70
#